data_31911c4b63ff9ff154430a0b37845171
#
_entry.id   31911c4b63ff9ff154430a0b37845171
#
_cell.length_a   1.000
_cell.length_b   1.000
_cell.length_c   1.000
_cell.angle_alpha   90.00
_cell.angle_beta   90.00
_cell.angle_gamma   90.00
#
_symmetry.space_group_name_H-M   'P 1'
#
loop_
_entity.id
_entity.type
_entity.pdbx_description
1 polymer ?
#
loop_
_entity_poly.entity_id
_entity_poly.type
_entity_poly.pdbx_seq_one_letter_code
_entity_poly.pdbx_strand_id
1 'polypeptide(L)'
;MSRLSSALAAAGLVVAAALAARGVARAGAPTVRQDSLLPFPFAVGERMDYDVKFGMFRVGRASMEVVRLDTIRGEPVFHVVFTVRGRAIFYTLSDSLQSWFSVRDLTSRRFTQDTDDNGTFRINRYEIHPERGYYVQNERDTLATTAQPLDDASFFYFARTLPLEVGHTYTLPRYFKPDRNPVTLRVLGRDTVNTPYGRFAAVAVRPTFKSHGLFSEGGQATVWLSDDEYRIPVVIRTRLSVGSLTMNLRDWTRP
;
A
#
# COMPACT_ATOMS: atom_id res chain seq x y z
N MET A 1 -14.98 -10.05 -27.61
CA MET A 1 -14.06 -8.92 -27.29
C MET A 1 -14.40 -8.23 -25.96
N SER A 2 -15.66 -8.28 -25.47
CA SER A 2 -16.08 -7.58 -24.23
C SER A 2 -15.63 -8.22 -22.90
N ARG A 3 -15.28 -9.49 -22.87
CA ARG A 3 -14.94 -10.21 -21.61
C ARG A 3 -13.48 -10.04 -21.14
N LEU A 4 -12.54 -9.71 -22.03
CA LEU A 4 -11.16 -9.42 -21.68
C LEU A 4 -11.02 -8.02 -21.02
N SER A 5 -11.79 -7.06 -21.49
CA SER A 5 -11.81 -5.71 -20.90
C SER A 5 -12.34 -5.71 -19.45
N SER A 6 -13.33 -6.58 -19.17
CA SER A 6 -13.93 -6.67 -17.82
C SER A 6 -13.01 -7.35 -16.78
N ALA A 7 -12.16 -8.28 -17.21
CA ALA A 7 -11.23 -8.96 -16.30
C ALA A 7 -10.04 -8.08 -15.90
N LEU A 8 -9.63 -7.16 -16.77
CA LEU A 8 -8.58 -6.18 -16.49
C LEU A 8 -9.11 -4.96 -15.72
N ALA A 9 -10.38 -4.59 -15.92
CA ALA A 9 -11.02 -3.52 -15.15
C ALA A 9 -11.18 -3.84 -13.65
N ALA A 10 -11.23 -5.13 -13.27
CA ALA A 10 -11.21 -5.54 -11.86
C ALA A 10 -9.82 -5.40 -11.22
N ALA A 11 -8.77 -5.22 -12.02
CA ALA A 11 -7.41 -4.93 -11.55
C ALA A 11 -7.15 -3.42 -11.33
N GLY A 12 -8.16 -2.57 -11.51
CA GLY A 12 -8.12 -1.13 -11.28
C GLY A 12 -7.94 -0.75 -9.82
N LEU A 13 -6.78 -1.04 -9.26
CA LEU A 13 -6.20 -0.42 -8.08
C LEU A 13 -5.10 0.51 -8.62
N VAL A 14 -5.44 1.60 -8.72
CA VAL A 14 -5.25 2.93 -8.29
C VAL A 14 -3.82 3.40 -8.10
N VAL A 15 -3.25 4.25 -8.97
CA VAL A 15 -2.18 5.15 -8.69
C VAL A 15 -1.96 6.22 -9.78
N ALA A 16 -1.96 7.56 -9.64
CA ALA A 16 -1.64 8.58 -10.63
C ALA A 16 -0.49 9.55 -10.34
N ALA A 17 -0.09 10.19 -11.37
CA ALA A 17 1.09 10.99 -11.55
C ALA A 17 1.27 12.22 -10.63
N ALA A 18 2.52 12.51 -10.28
CA ALA A 18 2.96 13.76 -9.69
C ALA A 18 3.27 14.80 -10.79
N LEU A 19 2.70 16.00 -10.67
CA LEU A 19 3.18 17.20 -11.33
C LEU A 19 4.11 17.96 -10.37
N ALA A 20 5.29 18.32 -10.85
CA ALA A 20 6.30 19.07 -10.13
C ALA A 20 5.81 20.48 -9.84
N ALA A 21 5.66 20.86 -8.57
CA ALA A 21 5.56 22.25 -8.14
C ALA A 21 6.91 22.73 -7.64
N ARG A 22 7.39 23.80 -8.26
CA ARG A 22 8.61 24.53 -7.88
C ARG A 22 8.42 25.23 -6.52
N GLY A 23 9.52 25.27 -5.77
CA GLY A 23 9.57 25.61 -4.38
C GLY A 23 9.11 27.03 -3.99
N VAL A 24 8.53 27.05 -2.79
CA VAL A 24 8.57 28.20 -1.89
C VAL A 24 9.19 27.68 -0.59
N ALA A 25 10.32 28.23 -0.22
CA ALA A 25 10.97 27.93 1.06
C ALA A 25 10.03 28.36 2.19
N ARG A 26 9.58 27.41 2.98
CA ARG A 26 8.75 27.63 4.16
C ARG A 26 9.60 27.39 5.40
N ALA A 27 9.51 28.32 6.35
CA ALA A 27 10.22 28.30 7.62
C ALA A 27 10.09 26.96 8.35
N GLY A 28 11.18 26.52 8.99
CA GLY A 28 11.40 25.19 9.53
C GLY A 28 10.26 24.65 10.37
N ALA A 29 9.70 23.54 9.92
CA ALA A 29 8.95 22.64 10.79
C ALA A 29 9.93 22.03 11.82
N PRO A 30 9.49 21.76 13.06
CA PRO A 30 10.35 21.13 14.07
C PRO A 30 10.82 19.79 13.55
N THR A 31 12.14 19.61 13.44
CA THR A 31 12.75 18.32 13.08
C THR A 31 12.54 17.37 14.25
N VAL A 32 11.55 16.50 14.14
CA VAL A 32 11.40 15.37 15.07
C VAL A 32 12.60 14.46 14.85
N ARG A 33 13.45 14.30 15.87
CA ARG A 33 14.57 13.37 15.81
C ARG A 33 14.02 11.95 15.70
N GLN A 34 14.47 11.21 14.72
CA GLN A 34 14.05 9.85 14.44
C GLN A 34 14.35 8.87 15.61
N ASP A 35 15.36 9.20 16.42
CA ASP A 35 15.78 8.42 17.58
C ASP A 35 14.73 8.30 18.70
N SER A 36 13.66 9.11 18.66
CA SER A 36 12.54 9.08 19.62
C SER A 36 11.31 8.34 19.10
N LEU A 37 11.37 7.78 17.88
CA LEU A 37 10.27 7.01 17.30
C LEU A 37 10.34 5.56 17.80
N LEU A 38 9.17 4.91 17.91
CA LEU A 38 9.11 3.48 18.18
C LEU A 38 9.94 2.70 17.13
N PRO A 39 10.58 1.58 17.50
CA PRO A 39 11.39 0.80 16.58
C PRO A 39 10.50 0.08 15.57
N PHE A 40 10.11 0.80 14.52
CA PHE A 40 9.40 0.21 13.39
C PHE A 40 10.40 -0.49 12.45
N PRO A 41 9.98 -1.55 11.74
CA PRO A 41 10.82 -2.25 10.76
C PRO A 41 11.03 -1.43 9.46
N PHE A 42 10.85 -0.11 9.52
CA PHE A 42 11.03 0.84 8.43
C PHE A 42 11.37 2.24 8.97
N ALA A 43 11.97 3.06 8.14
CA ALA A 43 12.26 4.46 8.46
C ALA A 43 12.23 5.34 7.20
N VAL A 44 12.33 6.65 7.40
CA VAL A 44 12.42 7.62 6.29
C VAL A 44 13.61 7.32 5.40
N GLY A 45 13.40 7.36 4.08
CA GLY A 45 14.40 7.01 3.07
C GLY A 45 14.33 5.55 2.60
N GLU A 46 13.57 4.68 3.29
CA GLU A 46 13.34 3.33 2.78
C GLU A 46 12.58 3.39 1.46
N ARG A 47 13.13 2.69 0.44
CA ARG A 47 12.51 2.58 -0.87
C ARG A 47 12.65 1.16 -1.41
N MET A 48 11.57 0.62 -1.91
CA MET A 48 11.50 -0.68 -2.57
C MET A 48 10.98 -0.48 -4.00
N ASP A 49 11.74 -0.92 -4.99
CA ASP A 49 11.37 -0.90 -6.41
C ASP A 49 11.07 -2.31 -6.90
N TYR A 50 10.02 -2.47 -7.71
CA TYR A 50 9.52 -3.76 -8.17
C TYR A 50 9.41 -3.83 -9.67
N ASP A 51 9.71 -5.01 -10.24
CA ASP A 51 9.26 -5.40 -11.56
C ASP A 51 7.85 -5.98 -11.49
N VAL A 52 6.93 -5.45 -12.28
CA VAL A 52 5.55 -5.92 -12.40
C VAL A 52 5.44 -6.85 -13.60
N LYS A 53 4.96 -8.08 -13.36
CA LYS A 53 4.80 -9.11 -14.40
C LYS A 53 3.34 -9.55 -14.48
N PHE A 54 2.87 -9.79 -15.69
CA PHE A 54 1.64 -10.52 -15.99
C PHE A 54 2.02 -11.87 -16.60
N GLY A 55 1.78 -12.95 -15.86
CA GLY A 55 2.36 -14.25 -16.20
C GLY A 55 3.90 -14.16 -16.23
N MET A 56 4.50 -14.50 -17.37
CA MET A 56 5.95 -14.40 -17.56
C MET A 56 6.41 -13.05 -18.13
N PHE A 57 5.50 -12.23 -18.62
CA PHE A 57 5.84 -10.96 -19.30
C PHE A 57 5.97 -9.83 -18.28
N ARG A 58 7.06 -9.05 -18.40
CA ARG A 58 7.20 -7.81 -17.65
C ARG A 58 6.33 -6.75 -18.31
N VAL A 59 5.38 -6.20 -17.54
CA VAL A 59 4.40 -5.22 -18.02
C VAL A 59 4.54 -3.86 -17.36
N GLY A 60 5.42 -3.72 -16.35
CA GLY A 60 5.54 -2.45 -15.64
C GLY A 60 6.55 -2.44 -14.51
N ARG A 61 6.46 -1.39 -13.71
CA ARG A 61 7.22 -1.17 -12.48
C ARG A 61 6.33 -0.64 -11.38
N ALA A 62 6.70 -0.90 -10.13
CA ALA A 62 6.08 -0.32 -8.95
C ALA A 62 7.15 0.13 -7.97
N SER A 63 6.81 1.03 -7.05
CA SER A 63 7.67 1.41 -5.93
C SER A 63 6.87 1.67 -4.67
N MET A 64 7.46 1.37 -3.51
CA MET A 64 6.98 1.78 -2.20
C MET A 64 8.09 2.57 -1.52
N GLU A 65 7.77 3.74 -0.94
CA GLU A 65 8.75 4.63 -0.36
C GLU A 65 8.23 5.29 0.91
N VAL A 66 9.07 5.36 1.96
CA VAL A 66 8.86 6.23 3.12
C VAL A 66 9.59 7.54 2.84
N VAL A 67 8.85 8.54 2.35
CA VAL A 67 9.43 9.75 1.76
C VAL A 67 10.01 10.69 2.82
N ARG A 68 9.26 10.93 3.91
CA ARG A 68 9.63 11.85 4.98
C ARG A 68 8.72 11.72 6.20
N LEU A 69 9.10 12.39 7.28
CA LEU A 69 8.16 12.80 8.31
C LEU A 69 7.46 14.09 7.88
N ASP A 70 6.17 14.17 8.20
CA ASP A 70 5.31 15.33 7.95
C ASP A 70 4.52 15.64 9.21
N THR A 71 3.70 16.69 9.20
CA THR A 71 2.83 17.05 10.32
C THR A 71 1.42 17.26 9.82
N ILE A 72 0.47 16.51 10.39
CA ILE A 72 -0.96 16.69 10.11
C ILE A 72 -1.67 17.04 11.43
N ARG A 73 -2.33 18.20 11.44
CA ARG A 73 -3.07 18.70 12.62
C ARG A 73 -2.25 18.68 13.91
N GLY A 74 -0.95 19.02 13.81
CA GLY A 74 -0.01 19.08 14.95
C GLY A 74 0.59 17.71 15.35
N GLU A 75 0.22 16.62 14.69
CA GLU A 75 0.75 15.29 14.94
C GLU A 75 1.80 14.90 13.91
N PRO A 76 2.98 14.36 14.34
CA PRO A 76 3.97 13.82 13.41
C PRO A 76 3.45 12.54 12.75
N VAL A 77 3.64 12.45 11.44
CA VAL A 77 3.18 11.33 10.59
C VAL A 77 4.27 10.91 9.62
N PHE A 78 4.31 9.62 9.30
CA PHE A 78 5.03 9.14 8.13
C PHE A 78 4.25 9.51 6.88
N HIS A 79 4.93 10.06 5.87
CA HIS A 79 4.41 10.18 4.52
C HIS A 79 5.01 9.08 3.65
N VAL A 80 4.16 8.20 3.17
CA VAL A 80 4.55 7.10 2.27
C VAL A 80 3.89 7.23 0.92
N VAL A 81 4.58 6.76 -0.10
CA VAL A 81 4.10 6.77 -1.49
C VAL A 81 4.26 5.38 -2.08
N PHE A 82 3.19 4.87 -2.66
CA PHE A 82 3.20 3.65 -3.45
C PHE A 82 2.80 3.99 -4.89
N THR A 83 3.64 3.62 -5.89
CA THR A 83 3.34 3.85 -7.31
C THR A 83 3.36 2.55 -8.08
N VAL A 84 2.45 2.40 -9.06
CA VAL A 84 2.49 1.34 -10.07
C VAL A 84 2.35 1.97 -11.44
N ARG A 85 3.20 1.62 -12.37
CA ARG A 85 3.09 2.02 -13.78
C ARG A 85 3.26 0.79 -14.65
N GLY A 86 2.33 0.57 -15.55
CA GLY A 86 2.35 -0.59 -16.41
C GLY A 86 1.71 -0.32 -17.76
N ARG A 87 2.17 -1.08 -18.76
CA ARG A 87 1.59 -1.08 -20.09
C ARG A 87 1.59 -2.50 -20.66
N ALA A 88 0.42 -2.97 -21.04
CA ALA A 88 0.21 -4.16 -21.85
C ALA A 88 -0.38 -3.73 -23.20
N ILE A 89 -0.45 -4.64 -24.18
CA ILE A 89 -0.73 -4.33 -25.60
C ILE A 89 -1.87 -3.33 -25.83
N PHE A 90 -2.95 -3.36 -25.02
CA PHE A 90 -4.10 -2.46 -25.14
C PHE A 90 -4.50 -1.82 -23.81
N TYR A 91 -3.61 -1.82 -22.81
CA TYR A 91 -3.95 -1.36 -21.48
C TYR A 91 -2.77 -0.62 -20.84
N THR A 92 -3.04 0.58 -20.35
CA THR A 92 -2.09 1.41 -19.61
C THR A 92 -2.62 1.65 -18.21
N LEU A 93 -1.78 1.45 -17.23
CA LEU A 93 -2.06 1.73 -15.82
C LEU A 93 -1.00 2.70 -15.28
N SER A 94 -1.43 3.75 -14.65
CA SER A 94 -0.54 4.66 -13.93
C SER A 94 -1.24 5.13 -12.66
N ASP A 95 -0.81 4.57 -11.60
CA ASP A 95 -1.43 4.71 -10.33
C ASP A 95 -0.52 5.25 -9.19
N SER A 96 -0.94 6.16 -8.13
CA SER A 96 -0.23 6.64 -6.91
C SER A 96 -1.10 6.64 -5.66
N LEU A 97 -0.77 5.84 -4.69
CA LEU A 97 -1.30 5.92 -3.34
C LEU A 97 -0.36 6.75 -2.50
N GLN A 98 -0.88 7.70 -1.77
CA GLN A 98 -0.09 8.39 -0.75
C GLN A 98 -0.83 8.30 0.59
N SER A 99 -0.13 7.94 1.62
CA SER A 99 -0.69 7.84 2.97
C SER A 99 0.15 8.65 3.95
N TRP A 100 -0.55 9.30 4.87
CA TRP A 100 0.03 9.96 6.03
C TRP A 100 -0.56 9.30 7.27
N PHE A 101 0.27 8.57 8.00
CA PHE A 101 -0.14 7.83 9.20
C PHE A 101 0.74 8.16 10.40
N SER A 102 0.14 8.13 11.58
CA SER A 102 0.77 8.49 12.84
C SER A 102 2.05 7.69 13.12
N VAL A 103 3.10 8.37 13.60
CA VAL A 103 4.32 7.71 14.09
C VAL A 103 4.12 6.99 15.42
N ARG A 104 2.97 7.13 16.09
CA ARG A 104 2.70 6.51 17.39
C ARG A 104 2.04 5.14 17.26
N ASP A 105 1.00 5.05 16.41
CA ASP A 105 0.10 3.91 16.35
C ASP A 105 -0.20 3.44 14.92
N LEU A 106 0.46 4.04 13.93
CA LEU A 106 0.30 3.79 12.49
C LEU A 106 -1.11 4.08 11.96
N THR A 107 -1.92 4.83 12.72
CA THR A 107 -3.28 5.19 12.34
C THR A 107 -3.28 6.25 11.24
N SER A 108 -4.02 6.02 10.16
CA SER A 108 -4.11 6.93 9.01
C SER A 108 -4.76 8.26 9.38
N ARG A 109 -4.18 9.35 8.88
CA ARG A 109 -4.64 10.73 9.05
C ARG A 109 -5.08 11.36 7.74
N ARG A 110 -4.46 10.96 6.63
CA ARG A 110 -4.78 11.37 5.27
C ARG A 110 -4.44 10.25 4.31
N PHE A 111 -5.26 10.09 3.29
CA PHE A 111 -5.01 9.14 2.23
C PHE A 111 -5.42 9.74 0.89
N THR A 112 -4.60 9.56 -0.14
CA THR A 112 -4.93 10.00 -1.49
C THR A 112 -4.74 8.86 -2.48
N GLN A 113 -5.67 8.80 -3.42
CA GLN A 113 -5.65 7.86 -4.51
C GLN A 113 -5.82 8.62 -5.82
N ASP A 114 -4.86 8.51 -6.71
CA ASP A 114 -4.89 9.07 -8.05
C ASP A 114 -4.75 7.92 -9.06
N THR A 115 -5.67 7.67 -9.96
CA THR A 115 -5.68 6.54 -10.88
C THR A 115 -5.83 6.97 -12.32
N ASP A 116 -5.02 6.39 -13.18
CA ASP A 116 -5.24 6.41 -14.61
C ASP A 116 -5.35 4.98 -15.12
N ASP A 117 -6.58 4.57 -15.38
CA ASP A 117 -6.92 3.27 -15.91
C ASP A 117 -7.31 3.43 -17.38
N ASN A 118 -6.30 3.26 -18.26
CA ASN A 118 -6.48 3.36 -19.71
C ASN A 118 -7.15 4.67 -20.16
N GLY A 119 -6.71 5.81 -19.57
CA GLY A 119 -7.26 7.15 -19.82
C GLY A 119 -8.49 7.50 -18.98
N THR A 120 -8.94 6.61 -18.12
CA THR A 120 -9.98 6.91 -17.13
C THR A 120 -9.35 7.38 -15.83
N PHE A 121 -9.35 8.68 -15.62
CA PHE A 121 -8.78 9.29 -14.42
C PHE A 121 -9.78 9.31 -13.27
N ARG A 122 -9.31 8.92 -12.07
CA ARG A 122 -10.05 9.08 -10.82
C ARG A 122 -9.13 9.66 -9.77
N ILE A 123 -9.60 10.66 -9.04
CA ILE A 123 -8.87 11.32 -7.97
C ILE A 123 -9.71 11.24 -6.71
N ASN A 124 -9.16 10.61 -5.67
CA ASN A 124 -9.80 10.54 -4.37
C ASN A 124 -8.88 11.13 -3.30
N ARG A 125 -9.41 11.98 -2.47
CA ARG A 125 -8.76 12.62 -1.34
C ARG A 125 -9.54 12.29 -0.07
N TYR A 126 -8.87 11.78 0.94
CA TYR A 126 -9.48 11.41 2.21
C TYR A 126 -8.75 12.11 3.35
N GLU A 127 -9.44 12.99 4.06
CA GLU A 127 -9.00 13.52 5.35
C GLU A 127 -9.65 12.67 6.45
N ILE A 128 -8.84 11.97 7.23
CA ILE A 128 -9.31 10.99 8.22
C ILE A 128 -9.13 11.58 9.61
N HIS A 129 -10.22 11.61 10.38
CA HIS A 129 -10.29 12.17 11.73
C HIS A 129 -10.72 11.07 12.74
N PRO A 130 -9.82 10.13 13.09
CA PRO A 130 -10.18 9.02 13.96
C PRO A 130 -10.65 9.49 15.35
N GLU A 131 -10.07 10.59 15.85
CA GLU A 131 -10.45 11.22 17.10
C GLU A 131 -11.89 11.76 17.12
N ARG A 132 -12.48 11.93 15.94
CA ARG A 132 -13.87 12.41 15.74
C ARG A 132 -14.79 11.35 15.15
N GLY A 133 -14.24 10.18 14.81
CA GLY A 133 -14.98 9.05 14.25
C GLY A 133 -15.46 9.21 12.81
N TYR A 134 -14.88 10.12 12.02
CA TYR A 134 -15.25 10.31 10.62
C TYR A 134 -14.06 10.54 9.68
N TYR A 135 -14.30 10.38 8.38
CA TYR A 135 -13.42 10.89 7.32
C TYR A 135 -14.21 11.76 6.34
N VAL A 136 -13.51 12.68 5.67
CA VAL A 136 -14.05 13.52 4.60
C VAL A 136 -13.48 13.04 3.27
N GLN A 137 -14.34 12.75 2.30
CA GLN A 137 -13.96 12.36 0.96
C GLN A 137 -14.16 13.51 -0.02
N ASN A 138 -13.09 13.89 -0.75
CA ASN A 138 -13.10 14.91 -1.80
C ASN A 138 -13.69 16.26 -1.34
N GLU A 139 -13.48 16.63 -0.07
CA GLU A 139 -13.98 17.88 0.56
C GLU A 139 -15.52 18.01 0.55
N ARG A 140 -16.24 16.91 0.34
CA ARG A 140 -17.71 16.90 0.20
C ARG A 140 -18.38 15.96 1.19
N ASP A 141 -18.07 14.69 1.10
CA ASP A 141 -18.78 13.65 1.84
C ASP A 141 -18.12 13.36 3.17
N THR A 142 -18.87 13.53 4.26
CA THR A 142 -18.43 13.16 5.61
C THR A 142 -19.05 11.82 5.97
N LEU A 143 -18.22 10.82 6.23
CA LEU A 143 -18.60 9.44 6.48
C LEU A 143 -17.92 8.90 7.72
N ALA A 144 -18.55 7.93 8.39
CA ALA A 144 -17.98 7.31 9.60
C ALA A 144 -16.65 6.60 9.31
N THR A 145 -15.72 6.63 10.26
CA THR A 145 -14.48 5.85 10.24
C THR A 145 -14.30 5.01 11.51
N THR A 146 -13.32 4.11 11.49
CA THR A 146 -12.95 3.29 12.65
C THR A 146 -12.08 4.07 13.63
N ALA A 147 -11.92 3.58 14.86
CA ALA A 147 -11.12 4.25 15.90
C ALA A 147 -9.61 4.28 15.57
N GLN A 148 -9.10 3.26 14.90
CA GLN A 148 -7.68 3.14 14.51
C GLN A 148 -7.56 2.80 13.03
N PRO A 149 -7.97 3.72 12.13
CA PRO A 149 -8.08 3.44 10.71
C PRO A 149 -6.73 3.18 10.06
N LEU A 150 -6.73 2.20 9.15
CA LEU A 150 -5.68 1.96 8.17
C LEU A 150 -6.25 2.18 6.78
N ASP A 151 -5.45 2.69 5.88
CA ASP A 151 -5.73 2.77 4.45
C ASP A 151 -4.93 1.71 3.66
N ASP A 152 -5.08 1.69 2.33
CA ASP A 152 -4.47 0.70 1.45
C ASP A 152 -2.94 0.71 1.49
N ALA A 153 -2.30 1.84 1.76
CA ALA A 153 -0.84 1.95 1.83
C ALA A 153 -0.32 1.71 3.26
N SER A 154 -0.93 2.36 4.28
CA SER A 154 -0.53 2.21 5.69
C SER A 154 -0.68 0.76 6.18
N PHE A 155 -1.62 0.00 5.63
CA PHE A 155 -1.83 -1.41 5.95
C PHE A 155 -0.56 -2.26 5.72
N PHE A 156 0.20 -2.02 4.64
CA PHE A 156 1.43 -2.76 4.38
C PHE A 156 2.50 -2.50 5.44
N TYR A 157 2.63 -1.27 5.89
CA TYR A 157 3.57 -0.90 6.95
C TYR A 157 3.13 -1.45 8.30
N PHE A 158 1.82 -1.40 8.62
CA PHE A 158 1.28 -2.01 9.83
C PHE A 158 1.46 -3.54 9.83
N ALA A 159 1.24 -4.23 8.72
CA ALA A 159 1.39 -5.68 8.62
C ALA A 159 2.83 -6.15 8.95
N ARG A 160 3.84 -5.33 8.68
CA ARG A 160 5.26 -5.58 9.02
C ARG A 160 5.55 -5.58 10.51
N THR A 161 4.68 -4.97 11.33
CA THR A 161 4.83 -4.92 12.80
C THR A 161 4.21 -6.11 13.52
N LEU A 162 3.41 -6.93 12.82
CA LEU A 162 2.72 -8.05 13.45
C LEU A 162 3.67 -9.24 13.68
N PRO A 163 3.50 -10.01 14.79
CA PRO A 163 4.18 -11.29 14.93
C PRO A 163 3.60 -12.27 13.90
N LEU A 164 4.41 -12.66 12.90
CA LEU A 164 3.96 -13.46 11.76
C LEU A 164 4.04 -14.97 12.08
N GLU A 165 3.25 -15.43 13.04
CA GLU A 165 3.16 -16.83 13.44
C GLU A 165 2.39 -17.65 12.41
N VAL A 166 3.01 -18.72 11.90
CA VAL A 166 2.42 -19.58 10.87
C VAL A 166 1.09 -20.19 11.36
N GLY A 167 0.06 -20.11 10.51
CA GLY A 167 -1.29 -20.58 10.78
C GLY A 167 -2.18 -19.56 11.50
N HIS A 168 -1.61 -18.48 12.06
CA HIS A 168 -2.39 -17.44 12.71
C HIS A 168 -3.20 -16.60 11.70
N THR A 169 -4.35 -16.11 12.12
CA THR A 169 -5.19 -15.17 11.36
C THR A 169 -5.52 -13.96 12.22
N TYR A 170 -5.00 -12.82 11.82
CA TYR A 170 -5.34 -11.53 12.42
C TYR A 170 -6.66 -11.05 11.84
N THR A 171 -7.60 -10.68 12.70
CA THR A 171 -8.87 -10.04 12.33
C THR A 171 -8.80 -8.57 12.75
N LEU A 172 -8.75 -7.68 11.78
CA LEU A 172 -8.45 -6.25 11.97
C LEU A 172 -9.65 -5.40 11.58
N PRO A 173 -10.48 -4.91 12.51
CA PRO A 173 -11.58 -3.99 12.21
C PRO A 173 -11.04 -2.56 12.01
N ARG A 174 -9.98 -2.42 11.23
CA ARG A 174 -9.18 -1.19 11.15
C ARG A 174 -9.18 -0.51 9.78
N TYR A 175 -9.88 -1.02 8.78
CA TYR A 175 -9.95 -0.29 7.52
C TYR A 175 -10.78 0.99 7.70
N PHE A 176 -10.31 2.12 7.15
CA PHE A 176 -10.92 3.43 7.41
C PHE A 176 -12.38 3.56 6.92
N LYS A 177 -12.81 2.71 6.00
CA LYS A 177 -14.22 2.55 5.59
C LYS A 177 -14.85 1.39 6.36
N PRO A 178 -15.74 1.64 7.32
CA PRO A 178 -16.26 0.59 8.21
C PRO A 178 -16.96 -0.56 7.49
N ASP A 179 -17.63 -0.28 6.38
CA ASP A 179 -18.34 -1.26 5.52
C ASP A 179 -17.41 -2.32 4.91
N ARG A 180 -16.10 -2.04 4.87
CA ARG A 180 -15.08 -2.96 4.34
C ARG A 180 -14.35 -3.77 5.41
N ASN A 181 -14.82 -3.72 6.63
CA ASN A 181 -14.27 -4.49 7.75
C ASN A 181 -15.02 -5.82 7.96
N PRO A 182 -14.38 -6.79 8.64
CA PRO A 182 -12.98 -6.77 9.04
C PRO A 182 -12.04 -7.04 7.86
N VAL A 183 -10.84 -6.44 7.93
CA VAL A 183 -9.70 -6.92 7.15
C VAL A 183 -9.11 -8.13 7.86
N THR A 184 -8.77 -9.17 7.13
CA THR A 184 -8.05 -10.30 7.70
C THR A 184 -6.66 -10.43 7.11
N LEU A 185 -5.69 -10.84 7.92
CA LEU A 185 -4.34 -11.20 7.48
C LEU A 185 -4.02 -12.61 7.98
N ARG A 186 -4.02 -13.58 7.08
CA ARG A 186 -3.67 -14.96 7.40
C ARG A 186 -2.20 -15.23 7.11
N VAL A 187 -1.46 -15.77 8.07
CA VAL A 187 -0.08 -16.24 7.90
C VAL A 187 -0.12 -17.66 7.37
N LEU A 188 0.35 -17.86 6.14
CA LEU A 188 0.22 -19.13 5.42
C LEU A 188 1.35 -20.10 5.72
N GLY A 189 2.58 -19.60 5.84
CA GLY A 189 3.78 -20.44 6.02
C GLY A 189 5.06 -19.67 5.72
N ARG A 190 6.18 -20.37 5.91
CA ARG A 190 7.50 -19.89 5.49
C ARG A 190 7.85 -20.47 4.13
N ASP A 191 8.56 -19.70 3.33
CA ASP A 191 8.94 -20.05 1.96
C ASP A 191 10.31 -19.47 1.62
N THR A 192 10.89 -19.89 0.52
CA THR A 192 12.05 -19.25 -0.07
C THR A 192 11.68 -18.70 -1.43
N VAL A 193 11.81 -17.40 -1.62
CA VAL A 193 11.47 -16.72 -2.88
C VAL A 193 12.70 -16.14 -3.55
N ASN A 194 12.73 -16.21 -4.88
CA ASN A 194 13.76 -15.58 -5.70
C ASN A 194 13.17 -14.35 -6.36
N THR A 195 13.88 -13.23 -6.26
CA THR A 195 13.55 -11.95 -6.88
C THR A 195 14.73 -11.45 -7.71
N PRO A 196 14.57 -10.45 -8.56
CA PRO A 196 15.70 -9.79 -9.24
C PRO A 196 16.74 -9.20 -8.27
N TYR A 197 16.33 -8.79 -7.08
CA TYR A 197 17.24 -8.28 -6.05
C TYR A 197 18.05 -9.39 -5.35
N GLY A 198 17.46 -10.58 -5.20
CA GLY A 198 18.13 -11.70 -4.53
C GLY A 198 17.15 -12.77 -4.05
N ARG A 199 17.72 -13.73 -3.31
CA ARG A 199 17.00 -14.83 -2.66
C ARG A 199 16.66 -14.47 -1.22
N PHE A 200 15.40 -14.71 -0.81
CA PHE A 200 14.92 -14.39 0.54
C PHE A 200 14.26 -15.60 1.19
N ALA A 201 14.57 -15.85 2.47
CA ALA A 201 13.63 -16.51 3.35
C ALA A 201 12.46 -15.54 3.58
N ALA A 202 11.23 -16.01 3.51
CA ALA A 202 10.06 -15.16 3.57
C ALA A 202 8.88 -15.82 4.26
N VAL A 203 8.02 -15.01 4.86
CA VAL A 203 6.73 -15.42 5.41
C VAL A 203 5.63 -15.04 4.44
N ALA A 204 4.89 -16.04 3.96
CA ALA A 204 3.74 -15.83 3.08
C ALA A 204 2.51 -15.44 3.90
N VAL A 205 1.92 -14.30 3.59
CA VAL A 205 0.69 -13.80 4.22
C VAL A 205 -0.38 -13.51 3.17
N ARG A 206 -1.65 -13.68 3.56
CA ARG A 206 -2.80 -13.39 2.71
C ARG A 206 -3.68 -12.35 3.35
N PRO A 207 -3.59 -11.09 2.91
CA PRO A 207 -4.56 -10.05 3.28
C PRO A 207 -5.87 -10.27 2.52
N THR A 208 -7.00 -10.01 3.18
CA THR A 208 -8.34 -10.05 2.55
C THR A 208 -9.16 -8.86 3.03
N PHE A 209 -9.69 -8.11 2.08
CA PHE A 209 -10.53 -6.93 2.30
C PHE A 209 -11.94 -7.17 1.75
N LYS A 210 -12.96 -6.71 2.44
CA LYS A 210 -14.32 -6.63 1.91
C LYS A 210 -14.42 -5.49 0.88
N SER A 211 -13.85 -5.70 -0.30
CA SER A 211 -13.84 -4.70 -1.38
C SER A 211 -13.71 -5.39 -2.73
N HIS A 212 -13.86 -4.63 -3.80
CA HIS A 212 -13.47 -5.07 -5.14
C HIS A 212 -11.98 -4.74 -5.34
N GLY A 213 -11.18 -5.64 -5.89
CA GLY A 213 -9.76 -5.41 -6.21
C GLY A 213 -8.86 -6.61 -5.91
N LEU A 214 -7.54 -6.39 -5.97
CA LEU A 214 -6.51 -7.42 -5.87
C LEU A 214 -6.56 -8.20 -4.54
N PHE A 215 -6.96 -7.56 -3.47
CA PHE A 215 -7.02 -8.10 -2.10
C PHE A 215 -8.45 -8.35 -1.63
N SER A 216 -9.43 -8.42 -2.54
CA SER A 216 -10.83 -8.71 -2.21
C SER A 216 -11.04 -10.16 -1.74
N GLU A 217 -12.20 -10.45 -1.15
CA GLU A 217 -12.59 -11.80 -0.73
C GLU A 217 -12.56 -12.83 -1.88
N GLY A 218 -12.80 -12.37 -3.12
CA GLY A 218 -12.64 -13.17 -4.35
C GLY A 218 -11.22 -13.17 -4.91
N GLY A 219 -10.33 -12.30 -4.42
CA GLY A 219 -8.94 -12.19 -4.83
C GLY A 219 -8.04 -13.12 -4.03
N GLN A 220 -7.13 -13.83 -4.72
CA GLN A 220 -6.14 -14.69 -4.07
C GLN A 220 -4.77 -14.01 -4.04
N ALA A 221 -4.70 -12.82 -3.44
CA ALA A 221 -3.44 -12.13 -3.28
C ALA A 221 -2.63 -12.75 -2.15
N THR A 222 -1.34 -12.95 -2.39
CA THR A 222 -0.37 -13.40 -1.39
C THR A 222 0.80 -12.45 -1.41
N VAL A 223 1.24 -12.03 -0.23
CA VAL A 223 2.41 -11.19 -0.01
C VAL A 223 3.46 -12.04 0.70
N TRP A 224 4.68 -12.05 0.21
CA TRP A 224 5.84 -12.64 0.89
C TRP A 224 6.61 -11.49 1.53
N LEU A 225 6.63 -11.47 2.85
CA LEU A 225 7.44 -10.57 3.65
C LEU A 225 8.77 -11.25 3.98
N SER A 226 9.90 -10.55 3.91
CA SER A 226 11.19 -11.12 4.31
C SER A 226 11.13 -11.60 5.76
N ASP A 227 11.73 -12.75 6.05
CA ASP A 227 11.77 -13.37 7.41
C ASP A 227 12.97 -12.85 8.19
N ASP A 228 13.09 -11.52 8.28
CA ASP A 228 14.11 -10.75 9.01
C ASP A 228 13.45 -9.60 9.80
N GLU A 229 14.25 -8.76 10.45
CA GLU A 229 13.78 -7.62 11.21
C GLU A 229 13.06 -6.54 10.36
N TYR A 230 13.36 -6.47 9.06
CA TYR A 230 12.79 -5.45 8.15
C TYR A 230 11.43 -5.84 7.60
N ARG A 231 11.14 -7.15 7.43
CA ARG A 231 9.87 -7.68 6.92
C ARG A 231 9.36 -6.96 5.68
N ILE A 232 10.28 -6.68 4.74
CA ILE A 232 9.92 -6.01 3.50
C ILE A 232 9.08 -6.91 2.59
N PRO A 233 8.07 -6.39 1.86
CA PRO A 233 7.33 -7.15 0.87
C PRO A 233 8.21 -7.45 -0.34
N VAL A 234 8.77 -8.65 -0.40
CA VAL A 234 9.70 -9.07 -1.47
C VAL A 234 8.98 -9.57 -2.72
N VAL A 235 7.79 -10.17 -2.55
CA VAL A 235 6.91 -10.58 -3.64
C VAL A 235 5.46 -10.27 -3.27
N ILE A 236 4.70 -9.70 -4.19
CA ILE A 236 3.26 -9.53 -4.10
C ILE A 236 2.66 -10.20 -5.33
N ARG A 237 1.86 -11.25 -5.14
CA ARG A 237 1.22 -11.98 -6.24
C ARG A 237 -0.28 -12.03 -6.03
N THR A 238 -1.03 -11.75 -7.09
CA THR A 238 -2.46 -11.97 -7.13
C THR A 238 -2.86 -12.81 -8.32
N ARG A 239 -3.83 -13.71 -8.13
CA ARG A 239 -4.47 -14.42 -9.23
C ARG A 239 -5.63 -13.59 -9.75
N LEU A 240 -5.70 -13.48 -11.06
CA LEU A 240 -6.81 -12.85 -11.78
C LEU A 240 -7.61 -13.96 -12.48
N SER A 241 -8.80 -13.64 -12.96
CA SER A 241 -9.61 -14.56 -13.77
C SER A 241 -8.85 -15.07 -15.01
N VAL A 242 -7.92 -14.27 -15.51
CA VAL A 242 -7.01 -14.62 -16.60
C VAL A 242 -5.57 -14.33 -16.14
N GLY A 243 -4.84 -15.36 -15.75
CA GLY A 243 -3.42 -15.26 -15.39
C GLY A 243 -3.14 -14.78 -13.97
N SER A 244 -1.96 -14.26 -13.75
CA SER A 244 -1.50 -13.70 -12.46
C SER A 244 -0.71 -12.41 -12.64
N LEU A 245 -0.91 -11.47 -11.73
CA LEU A 245 -0.06 -10.29 -11.59
C LEU A 245 0.92 -10.52 -10.46
N THR A 246 2.21 -10.25 -10.69
CA THR A 246 3.26 -10.42 -9.68
C THR A 246 4.17 -9.19 -9.67
N MET A 247 4.37 -8.61 -8.49
CA MET A 247 5.41 -7.63 -8.24
C MET A 247 6.57 -8.34 -7.57
N ASN A 248 7.76 -8.26 -8.13
CA ASN A 248 8.98 -8.88 -7.59
C ASN A 248 9.98 -7.79 -7.25
N LEU A 249 10.51 -7.80 -6.03
CA LEU A 249 11.52 -6.85 -5.57
C LEU A 249 12.72 -6.86 -6.51
N ARG A 250 13.06 -5.68 -7.05
CA ARG A 250 14.18 -5.46 -7.95
C ARG A 250 15.31 -4.69 -7.31
N ASP A 251 14.96 -3.77 -6.40
CA ASP A 251 15.91 -2.94 -5.67
C ASP A 251 15.35 -2.55 -4.31
N TRP A 252 16.22 -2.37 -3.33
CA TRP A 252 15.86 -1.95 -1.98
C TRP A 252 16.93 -1.04 -1.39
N THR A 253 16.55 0.19 -1.15
CA THR A 253 17.35 1.17 -0.40
C THR A 253 16.93 1.12 1.06
N ARG A 254 17.87 0.85 1.93
CA ARG A 254 17.71 0.95 3.38
C ARG A 254 17.82 2.43 3.79
N PRO A 255 17.09 2.86 4.85
CA PRO A 255 17.28 4.19 5.43
C PRO A 255 18.62 4.32 6.12
#